data_73396e84c3220d97114fd38308e3149d
#
_entry.id   73396e84c3220d97114fd38308e3149d
#
_cell.length_a   1.000
_cell.length_b   1.000
_cell.length_c   1.000
_cell.angle_alpha   90.00
_cell.angle_beta   90.00
_cell.angle_gamma   90.00
#
_symmetry.space_group_name_H-M   'P 1'
#
loop_
_entity.id
_entity.type
_entity.pdbx_description
1 polymer ?
#
loop_
_entity_poly.entity_id
_entity_poly.type
_entity_poly.pdbx_seq_one_letter_code
_entity_poly.pdbx_strand_id
1 'polypeptide(L)'
;MARVGVDVGGTNTDFVLEAEHGVYFHKVASTPHDQSEGVLKGLAELCDRAGIRPNQIELIVHGTTVATNITLEHDGAEVGMITTRNFRDILHIGRHKRPHNFSLHFDVPWQSRPLVKRRNRIAVTERILPPTGEVETPLNENEVLDAIALFKRRGVQSVVIGFLFSFLNDAHERQAKRIVEREMPGVFVCTSSDVANVMREYERFSTAAMNAFIGPRTSFYLNNLQEKLNNEEEIKFFFNFLP
;
A
#
# COMPACT_ATOMS: atom_id res chain seq x y z
N MET A 1 -9.33 -30.52 -13.24
CA MET A 1 -8.80 -29.16 -13.02
C MET A 1 -9.68 -28.48 -11.98
N ALA A 2 -9.12 -28.07 -10.85
CA ALA A 2 -9.87 -27.37 -9.82
C ALA A 2 -9.41 -25.91 -9.74
N ARG A 3 -10.36 -24.97 -9.65
CA ARG A 3 -10.11 -23.53 -9.55
C ARG A 3 -10.91 -22.96 -8.39
N VAL A 4 -10.31 -22.07 -7.61
CA VAL A 4 -10.97 -21.47 -6.47
C VAL A 4 -10.97 -19.94 -6.60
N GLY A 5 -12.14 -19.34 -6.43
CA GLY A 5 -12.30 -17.90 -6.17
C GLY A 5 -12.46 -17.68 -4.68
N VAL A 6 -11.72 -16.74 -4.12
CA VAL A 6 -11.82 -16.33 -2.71
C VAL A 6 -12.06 -14.83 -2.65
N ASP A 7 -13.11 -14.40 -1.95
CA ASP A 7 -13.37 -12.98 -1.66
C ASP A 7 -13.34 -12.74 -0.16
N VAL A 8 -12.33 -11.99 0.28
CA VAL A 8 -12.11 -11.69 1.70
C VAL A 8 -12.71 -10.34 2.04
N GLY A 9 -13.89 -10.38 2.63
CA GLY A 9 -14.58 -9.21 3.20
C GLY A 9 -14.23 -8.95 4.65
N GLY A 10 -14.68 -7.82 5.20
CA GLY A 10 -14.46 -7.46 6.60
C GLY A 10 -15.13 -8.40 7.61
N THR A 11 -16.28 -8.97 7.26
CA THR A 11 -17.09 -9.82 8.14
C THR A 11 -17.03 -11.29 7.76
N ASN A 12 -17.07 -11.59 6.46
CA ASN A 12 -17.08 -12.95 5.92
C ASN A 12 -16.10 -13.08 4.78
N THR A 13 -15.58 -14.30 4.61
CA THR A 13 -14.82 -14.74 3.45
C THR A 13 -15.66 -15.74 2.66
N ASP A 14 -15.90 -15.42 1.41
CA ASP A 14 -16.70 -16.21 0.49
C ASP A 14 -15.79 -17.00 -0.46
N PHE A 15 -16.20 -18.23 -0.78
CA PHE A 15 -15.44 -19.14 -1.62
C PHE A 15 -16.33 -19.74 -2.71
N VAL A 16 -15.74 -19.90 -3.90
CA VAL A 16 -16.32 -20.64 -5.01
C VAL A 16 -15.28 -21.58 -5.56
N LEU A 17 -15.53 -22.88 -5.53
CA LEU A 17 -14.68 -23.90 -6.11
C LEU A 17 -15.36 -24.48 -7.35
N GLU A 18 -14.70 -24.42 -8.48
CA GLU A 18 -15.05 -25.16 -9.69
C GLU A 18 -14.16 -26.41 -9.78
N ALA A 19 -14.76 -27.58 -9.75
CA ALA A 19 -14.10 -28.88 -9.86
C ALA A 19 -14.80 -29.74 -10.92
N GLU A 20 -14.21 -30.90 -11.28
CA GLU A 20 -14.70 -31.78 -12.31
C GLU A 20 -16.17 -32.23 -12.09
N HIS A 21 -16.58 -32.36 -10.83
CA HIS A 21 -17.89 -32.86 -10.44
C HIS A 21 -18.92 -31.78 -10.09
N GLY A 22 -18.55 -30.48 -10.23
CA GLY A 22 -19.50 -29.39 -9.99
C GLY A 22 -18.87 -28.11 -9.41
N VAL A 23 -19.76 -27.20 -9.05
CA VAL A 23 -19.40 -25.93 -8.41
C VAL A 23 -19.85 -25.96 -6.95
N TYR A 24 -18.95 -25.64 -6.04
CA TYR A 24 -19.16 -25.66 -4.60
C TYR A 24 -19.00 -24.25 -4.03
N PHE A 25 -19.91 -23.88 -3.13
CA PHE A 25 -19.88 -22.59 -2.44
C PHE A 25 -19.63 -22.80 -0.96
N HIS A 26 -18.82 -21.94 -0.38
CA HIS A 26 -18.58 -21.95 1.05
C HIS A 26 -18.41 -20.53 1.58
N LYS A 27 -18.72 -20.35 2.86
CA LYS A 27 -18.58 -19.06 3.56
C LYS A 27 -18.10 -19.32 4.98
N VAL A 28 -17.09 -18.56 5.39
CA VAL A 28 -16.60 -18.56 6.77
C VAL A 28 -16.57 -17.14 7.32
N ALA A 29 -16.60 -17.00 8.66
CA ALA A 29 -16.38 -15.71 9.27
C ALA A 29 -14.93 -15.26 9.04
N SER A 30 -14.72 -14.01 8.66
CA SER A 30 -13.38 -13.45 8.54
C SER A 30 -12.72 -13.30 9.91
N THR A 31 -11.41 -13.50 9.97
CA THR A 31 -10.59 -13.36 11.17
C THR A 31 -9.96 -11.98 11.21
N PRO A 32 -10.41 -11.03 12.07
CA PRO A 32 -10.00 -9.62 12.02
C PRO A 32 -8.50 -9.38 12.21
N HIS A 33 -7.83 -10.24 13.00
CA HIS A 33 -6.40 -10.08 13.30
C HIS A 33 -5.49 -10.65 12.21
N ASP A 34 -5.93 -11.73 11.55
CA ASP A 34 -5.21 -12.37 10.44
C ASP A 34 -6.20 -13.05 9.51
N GLN A 35 -6.58 -12.34 8.44
CA GLN A 35 -7.53 -12.85 7.46
C GLN A 35 -7.04 -14.12 6.75
N SER A 36 -5.72 -14.39 6.74
CA SER A 36 -5.16 -15.59 6.14
C SER A 36 -5.65 -16.88 6.82
N GLU A 37 -5.93 -16.84 8.13
CA GLU A 37 -6.47 -17.98 8.88
C GLU A 37 -7.87 -18.38 8.37
N GLY A 38 -8.74 -17.38 8.16
CA GLY A 38 -10.07 -17.60 7.60
C GLY A 38 -10.01 -18.19 6.19
N VAL A 39 -9.04 -17.73 5.37
CA VAL A 39 -8.85 -18.27 4.02
C VAL A 39 -8.43 -19.74 4.05
N LEU A 40 -7.42 -20.10 4.86
CA LEU A 40 -6.96 -21.50 4.96
C LEU A 40 -8.04 -22.43 5.47
N LYS A 41 -8.72 -22.03 6.55
CA LYS A 41 -9.82 -22.81 7.11
C LYS A 41 -10.92 -23.03 6.07
N GLY A 42 -11.35 -21.98 5.38
CA GLY A 42 -12.39 -22.07 4.36
C GLY A 42 -11.99 -22.92 3.16
N LEU A 43 -10.70 -22.86 2.74
CA LEU A 43 -10.18 -23.72 1.69
C LEU A 43 -10.20 -25.20 2.09
N ALA A 44 -9.75 -25.55 3.29
CA ALA A 44 -9.78 -26.92 3.81
C ALA A 44 -11.20 -27.47 3.86
N GLU A 45 -12.14 -26.73 4.47
CA GLU A 45 -13.55 -27.13 4.55
C GLU A 45 -14.20 -27.27 3.16
N LEU A 46 -13.80 -26.45 2.21
CA LEU A 46 -14.31 -26.48 0.83
C LEU A 46 -13.78 -27.71 0.07
N CYS A 47 -12.49 -28.04 0.23
CA CYS A 47 -11.86 -29.21 -0.34
C CYS A 47 -12.51 -30.50 0.19
N ASP A 48 -12.75 -30.59 1.51
CA ASP A 48 -13.43 -31.72 2.13
C ASP A 48 -14.84 -31.94 1.56
N ARG A 49 -15.61 -30.84 1.38
CA ARG A 49 -16.95 -30.91 0.76
C ARG A 49 -16.94 -31.39 -0.68
N ALA A 50 -15.91 -30.97 -1.44
CA ALA A 50 -15.76 -31.35 -2.85
C ALA A 50 -15.13 -32.72 -3.04
N GLY A 51 -14.60 -33.34 -1.98
CA GLY A 51 -13.88 -34.61 -2.04
C GLY A 51 -12.56 -34.53 -2.79
N ILE A 52 -11.91 -33.35 -2.77
CA ILE A 52 -10.61 -33.12 -3.40
C ILE A 52 -9.55 -32.80 -2.37
N ARG A 53 -8.29 -32.96 -2.72
CA ARG A 53 -7.16 -32.50 -1.91
C ARG A 53 -6.75 -31.08 -2.34
N PRO A 54 -6.19 -30.25 -1.43
CA PRO A 54 -5.69 -28.92 -1.76
C PRO A 54 -4.71 -28.87 -2.94
N ASN A 55 -3.84 -29.91 -3.08
CA ASN A 55 -2.88 -30.02 -4.20
C ASN A 55 -3.51 -30.22 -5.59
N GLN A 56 -4.81 -30.47 -5.65
CA GLN A 56 -5.56 -30.58 -6.91
C GLN A 56 -6.07 -29.21 -7.40
N ILE A 57 -5.90 -28.15 -6.59
CA ILE A 57 -6.23 -26.78 -6.96
C ILE A 57 -5.09 -26.22 -7.83
N GLU A 58 -5.40 -25.88 -9.07
CA GLU A 58 -4.44 -25.35 -10.03
C GLU A 58 -4.37 -23.82 -10.03
N LEU A 59 -5.47 -23.17 -9.64
CA LEU A 59 -5.59 -21.73 -9.65
C LEU A 59 -6.43 -21.24 -8.46
N ILE A 60 -5.89 -20.27 -7.73
CA ILE A 60 -6.67 -19.48 -6.78
C ILE A 60 -6.71 -18.02 -7.26
N VAL A 61 -7.91 -17.50 -7.40
CA VAL A 61 -8.19 -16.09 -7.67
C VAL A 61 -8.64 -15.45 -6.37
N HIS A 62 -7.90 -14.45 -5.92
CA HIS A 62 -8.14 -13.82 -4.64
C HIS A 62 -8.58 -12.36 -4.81
N GLY A 63 -9.79 -12.04 -4.32
CA GLY A 63 -10.28 -10.67 -4.10
C GLY A 63 -10.22 -10.31 -2.61
N THR A 64 -9.97 -9.04 -2.29
CA THR A 64 -9.98 -8.58 -0.90
C THR A 64 -10.38 -7.12 -0.78
N THR A 65 -11.12 -6.80 0.27
CA THR A 65 -11.46 -5.43 0.67
C THR A 65 -10.58 -4.89 1.81
N VAL A 66 -9.48 -5.58 2.15
CA VAL A 66 -8.58 -5.17 3.25
C VAL A 66 -8.10 -3.74 3.09
N ALA A 67 -7.58 -3.36 1.92
CA ALA A 67 -7.11 -2.01 1.64
C ALA A 67 -8.24 -0.96 1.73
N THR A 68 -9.42 -1.30 1.24
CA THR A 68 -10.62 -0.44 1.33
C THR A 68 -11.03 -0.23 2.78
N ASN A 69 -11.07 -1.27 3.59
CA ASN A 69 -11.43 -1.18 5.00
C ASN A 69 -10.42 -0.34 5.79
N ILE A 70 -9.11 -0.54 5.60
CA ILE A 70 -8.07 0.30 6.21
C ILE A 70 -8.29 1.78 5.86
N THR A 71 -8.69 2.06 4.63
CA THR A 71 -8.93 3.43 4.16
C THR A 71 -10.18 4.04 4.81
N LEU A 72 -11.29 3.31 4.85
CA LEU A 72 -12.57 3.77 5.40
C LEU A 72 -12.50 3.96 6.92
N GLU A 73 -11.89 3.04 7.64
CA GLU A 73 -11.68 3.11 9.08
C GLU A 73 -10.57 4.09 9.46
N HIS A 74 -9.75 4.49 8.49
CA HIS A 74 -8.56 5.32 8.66
C HIS A 74 -7.57 4.72 9.68
N ASP A 75 -7.41 3.42 9.63
CA ASP A 75 -6.57 2.62 10.53
C ASP A 75 -5.35 2.06 9.78
N GLY A 76 -4.63 2.95 9.08
CA GLY A 76 -3.39 2.62 8.39
C GLY A 76 -2.14 2.96 9.21
N ALA A 77 -0.99 2.80 8.59
CA ALA A 77 0.31 3.03 9.20
C ALA A 77 0.54 4.52 9.56
N GLU A 78 1.36 4.79 10.57
CA GLU A 78 1.92 6.13 10.80
C GLU A 78 2.95 6.42 9.71
N VAL A 79 2.59 7.28 8.76
CA VAL A 79 3.39 7.55 7.56
C VAL A 79 4.32 8.73 7.76
N GLY A 80 5.59 8.60 7.34
CA GLY A 80 6.54 9.68 7.11
C GLY A 80 6.64 10.01 5.62
N MET A 81 6.83 11.27 5.28
CA MET A 81 7.04 11.72 3.91
C MET A 81 8.33 12.52 3.79
N ILE A 82 9.15 12.19 2.79
CA ILE A 82 10.30 12.99 2.37
C ILE A 82 9.93 13.65 1.03
N THR A 83 10.09 14.96 0.96
CA THR A 83 9.69 15.73 -0.23
C THR A 83 10.63 16.89 -0.51
N THR A 84 10.51 17.50 -1.68
CA THR A 84 11.29 18.67 -2.11
C THR A 84 11.13 19.86 -1.16
N ARG A 85 12.20 20.54 -0.84
CA ARG A 85 12.20 21.78 -0.02
C ARG A 85 11.22 22.80 -0.60
N ASN A 86 10.45 23.43 0.32
CA ASN A 86 9.36 24.38 0.08
C ASN A 86 8.06 23.75 -0.48
N PHE A 87 7.97 22.42 -0.67
CA PHE A 87 6.79 21.73 -1.21
C PHE A 87 6.14 20.75 -0.22
N ARG A 88 6.45 20.89 1.07
CA ARG A 88 5.92 20.04 2.14
C ARG A 88 4.40 20.01 2.24
N ASP A 89 3.73 21.08 1.87
CA ASP A 89 2.31 21.25 2.09
C ASP A 89 1.43 20.91 0.86
N ILE A 90 1.99 20.33 -0.21
CA ILE A 90 1.23 19.91 -1.40
C ILE A 90 0.02 19.03 -1.01
N LEU A 91 0.21 18.02 -0.15
CA LEU A 91 -0.89 17.16 0.30
C LEU A 91 -1.93 17.90 1.16
N HIS A 92 -1.53 18.97 1.84
CA HIS A 92 -2.44 19.79 2.65
C HIS A 92 -3.26 20.76 1.79
N ILE A 93 -2.58 21.40 0.84
CA ILE A 93 -3.18 22.37 -0.08
C ILE A 93 -4.14 21.66 -1.05
N GLY A 94 -3.78 20.47 -1.50
CA GLY A 94 -4.56 19.70 -2.47
C GLY A 94 -4.72 20.47 -3.79
N ARG A 95 -5.92 20.41 -4.34
CA ARG A 95 -6.29 21.11 -5.58
C ARG A 95 -6.95 22.47 -5.35
N HIS A 96 -6.94 23.01 -4.15
CA HIS A 96 -7.69 24.21 -3.76
C HIS A 96 -9.20 24.15 -4.10
N LYS A 97 -9.74 22.95 -4.29
CA LYS A 97 -11.17 22.77 -4.54
C LYS A 97 -11.95 23.02 -3.25
N ARG A 98 -12.92 23.92 -3.32
CA ARG A 98 -13.89 24.10 -2.24
C ARG A 98 -14.97 23.01 -2.34
N PRO A 99 -15.34 22.35 -1.24
CA PRO A 99 -16.46 21.41 -1.24
C PRO A 99 -17.78 22.08 -1.60
N HIS A 100 -17.94 23.35 -1.18
CA HIS A 100 -19.16 24.15 -1.41
C HIS A 100 -18.79 25.57 -1.86
N ASN A 101 -19.40 26.05 -2.95
CA ASN A 101 -19.04 27.34 -3.58
C ASN A 101 -19.34 28.57 -2.70
N PHE A 102 -20.31 28.48 -1.80
CA PHE A 102 -20.80 29.62 -1.02
C PHE A 102 -20.57 29.50 0.50
N SER A 103 -19.81 28.49 0.95
CA SER A 103 -19.48 28.35 2.37
C SER A 103 -18.16 29.05 2.71
N LEU A 104 -18.15 29.84 3.78
CA LEU A 104 -16.94 30.42 4.36
C LEU A 104 -16.27 29.43 5.34
N HIS A 105 -17.04 28.46 5.86
CA HIS A 105 -16.56 27.42 6.76
C HIS A 105 -16.89 26.06 6.17
N PHE A 106 -15.87 25.26 5.92
CA PHE A 106 -16.02 23.89 5.42
C PHE A 106 -14.87 23.01 5.94
N ASP A 107 -15.21 21.78 6.27
CA ASP A 107 -14.21 20.77 6.57
C ASP A 107 -13.61 20.22 5.29
N VAL A 108 -12.30 20.07 5.32
CA VAL A 108 -11.51 19.48 4.23
C VAL A 108 -10.98 18.14 4.75
N PRO A 109 -11.57 17.00 4.37
CA PRO A 109 -11.26 15.69 4.97
C PRO A 109 -9.77 15.34 4.94
N TRP A 110 -9.06 15.66 3.86
CA TRP A 110 -7.62 15.41 3.76
C TRP A 110 -6.75 16.31 4.66
N GLN A 111 -7.32 17.35 5.26
CA GLN A 111 -6.66 18.21 6.24
C GLN A 111 -6.96 17.77 7.68
N SER A 112 -8.21 17.40 7.96
CA SER A 112 -8.64 16.96 9.29
C SER A 112 -8.20 15.53 9.62
N ARG A 113 -8.20 14.64 8.61
CA ARG A 113 -7.74 13.25 8.70
C ARG A 113 -6.69 12.93 7.62
N PRO A 114 -5.48 13.52 7.71
CA PRO A 114 -4.47 13.36 6.67
C PRO A 114 -3.83 11.98 6.71
N LEU A 115 -3.57 11.37 5.53
CA LEU A 115 -2.79 10.13 5.41
C LEU A 115 -1.37 10.27 5.97
N VAL A 116 -0.76 11.44 5.77
CA VAL A 116 0.53 11.81 6.34
C VAL A 116 0.35 13.03 7.20
N LYS A 117 0.55 12.92 8.51
CA LYS A 117 0.47 14.06 9.43
C LYS A 117 1.50 15.12 9.04
N ARG A 118 1.13 16.41 9.09
CA ARG A 118 2.02 17.51 8.68
C ARG A 118 3.38 17.48 9.38
N ARG A 119 3.42 17.08 10.65
CA ARG A 119 4.66 16.95 11.43
C ARG A 119 5.63 15.91 10.84
N ASN A 120 5.11 14.91 10.13
CA ASN A 120 5.88 13.82 9.52
C ASN A 120 6.21 14.06 8.04
N ARG A 121 5.90 15.23 7.49
CA ARG A 121 6.31 15.64 6.14
C ARG A 121 7.58 16.45 6.25
N ILE A 122 8.70 15.88 5.85
CA ILE A 122 10.02 16.50 5.95
C ILE A 122 10.50 16.89 4.57
N ALA A 123 10.87 18.15 4.41
CA ALA A 123 11.37 18.65 3.15
C ALA A 123 12.92 18.66 3.16
N VAL A 124 13.49 18.15 2.07
CA VAL A 124 14.94 18.06 1.86
C VAL A 124 15.36 18.85 0.62
N THR A 125 16.61 19.28 0.60
CA THR A 125 17.19 20.03 -0.52
C THR A 125 17.50 19.07 -1.66
N GLU A 126 16.84 19.26 -2.76
CA GLU A 126 17.03 18.60 -4.05
C GLU A 126 16.25 19.35 -5.13
N ARG A 127 16.65 19.25 -6.40
CA ARG A 127 15.85 19.79 -7.51
C ARG A 127 16.15 19.09 -8.84
N ILE A 128 15.07 18.66 -9.51
CA ILE A 128 15.04 18.25 -10.90
C ILE A 128 14.36 19.35 -11.71
N LEU A 129 14.87 19.68 -12.90
CA LEU A 129 14.33 20.70 -13.76
C LEU A 129 13.45 20.12 -14.88
N PRO A 130 12.26 20.69 -15.12
CA PRO A 130 11.50 20.42 -16.33
C PRO A 130 12.03 21.28 -17.50
N PRO A 131 11.83 20.89 -18.76
CA PRO A 131 11.27 19.60 -19.19
C PRO A 131 12.31 18.50 -19.33
N THR A 132 13.60 18.79 -19.12
CA THR A 132 14.73 17.90 -19.45
C THR A 132 14.95 16.79 -18.44
N GLY A 133 14.53 16.97 -17.18
CA GLY A 133 14.84 16.06 -16.10
C GLY A 133 16.29 16.18 -15.58
N GLU A 134 16.99 17.27 -15.93
CA GLU A 134 18.34 17.54 -15.43
C GLU A 134 18.36 17.83 -13.93
N VAL A 135 19.44 17.42 -13.27
CA VAL A 135 19.67 17.71 -11.85
C VAL A 135 20.22 19.14 -11.73
N GLU A 136 19.41 20.05 -11.19
CA GLU A 136 19.85 21.40 -10.81
C GLU A 136 20.54 21.37 -9.44
N THR A 137 19.94 20.71 -8.48
CA THR A 137 20.47 20.61 -7.11
C THR A 137 20.49 19.13 -6.70
N PRO A 138 21.67 18.58 -6.41
CA PRO A 138 21.77 17.20 -5.89
C PRO A 138 21.01 17.00 -4.61
N LEU A 139 20.58 15.74 -4.37
CA LEU A 139 19.93 15.37 -3.12
C LEU A 139 20.88 15.54 -1.92
N ASN A 140 20.44 16.29 -0.91
CA ASN A 140 21.16 16.40 0.35
C ASN A 140 20.88 15.17 1.23
N GLU A 141 21.79 14.19 1.19
CA GLU A 141 21.65 12.94 1.96
C GLU A 141 21.63 13.15 3.47
N ASN A 142 22.34 14.17 4.00
CA ASN A 142 22.33 14.45 5.44
C ASN A 142 20.94 14.88 5.91
N GLU A 143 20.21 15.67 5.12
CA GLU A 143 18.83 16.03 5.45
C GLU A 143 17.87 14.82 5.38
N VAL A 144 18.16 13.84 4.52
CA VAL A 144 17.43 12.56 4.50
C VAL A 144 17.70 11.77 5.77
N LEU A 145 18.96 11.71 6.24
CA LEU A 145 19.34 11.06 7.50
C LEU A 145 18.69 11.75 8.71
N ASP A 146 18.62 13.06 8.72
CA ASP A 146 17.93 13.82 9.77
C ASP A 146 16.42 13.53 9.79
N ALA A 147 15.79 13.43 8.61
CA ALA A 147 14.40 13.03 8.48
C ALA A 147 14.16 11.63 9.04
N ILE A 148 15.03 10.67 8.71
CA ILE A 148 14.97 9.29 9.20
C ILE A 148 15.11 9.24 10.74
N ALA A 149 16.06 9.98 11.32
CA ALA A 149 16.22 10.06 12.76
C ALA A 149 14.95 10.59 13.45
N LEU A 150 14.27 11.54 12.82
CA LEU A 150 12.99 12.05 13.29
C LEU A 150 11.87 11.01 13.16
N PHE A 151 11.80 10.28 12.06
CA PHE A 151 10.82 9.21 11.84
C PHE A 151 10.95 8.08 12.87
N LYS A 152 12.16 7.63 13.15
CA LYS A 152 12.43 6.64 14.20
C LYS A 152 11.89 7.10 15.56
N ARG A 153 12.17 8.35 15.97
CA ARG A 153 11.67 8.92 17.23
C ARG A 153 10.13 9.03 17.30
N ARG A 154 9.47 9.16 16.15
CA ARG A 154 8.01 9.33 16.08
C ARG A 154 7.25 8.04 15.83
N GLY A 155 7.93 6.90 15.76
CA GLY A 155 7.30 5.61 15.51
C GLY A 155 6.69 5.50 14.12
N VAL A 156 7.30 6.13 13.11
CA VAL A 156 6.87 6.01 11.71
C VAL A 156 7.05 4.57 11.26
N GLN A 157 5.99 4.00 10.69
CA GLN A 157 5.90 2.60 10.26
C GLN A 157 6.07 2.43 8.76
N SER A 158 5.88 3.50 8.00
CA SER A 158 6.09 3.49 6.55
C SER A 158 6.58 4.84 6.06
N VAL A 159 7.34 4.85 4.98
CA VAL A 159 7.91 6.08 4.40
C VAL A 159 7.52 6.20 2.94
N VAL A 160 6.98 7.36 2.56
CA VAL A 160 6.76 7.75 1.18
C VAL A 160 7.77 8.84 0.79
N ILE A 161 8.38 8.67 -0.38
CA ILE A 161 9.29 9.65 -0.96
C ILE A 161 8.62 10.23 -2.21
N GLY A 162 8.47 11.56 -2.25
CA GLY A 162 7.85 12.24 -3.37
C GLY A 162 8.55 13.55 -3.68
N PHE A 163 9.30 13.59 -4.79
CA PHE A 163 10.00 14.77 -5.25
C PHE A 163 9.35 15.38 -6.49
N LEU A 164 9.54 16.69 -6.65
CA LEU A 164 9.08 17.38 -7.84
C LEU A 164 9.77 16.81 -9.09
N PHE A 165 8.99 16.68 -10.16
CA PHE A 165 9.46 16.21 -11.46
C PHE A 165 10.12 14.83 -11.48
N SER A 166 9.92 14.01 -10.43
CA SER A 166 10.44 12.64 -10.41
C SER A 166 9.90 11.75 -11.53
N PHE A 167 8.77 12.11 -12.12
CA PHE A 167 8.25 11.44 -13.33
C PHE A 167 9.13 11.64 -14.57
N LEU A 168 9.99 12.67 -14.59
CA LEU A 168 11.00 12.89 -15.64
C LEU A 168 12.33 12.21 -15.28
N ASN A 169 12.72 12.28 -14.01
CA ASN A 169 13.95 11.69 -13.50
C ASN A 169 13.79 11.31 -12.01
N ASP A 170 13.71 10.05 -11.75
CA ASP A 170 13.47 9.47 -10.43
C ASP A 170 14.76 9.17 -9.62
N ALA A 171 15.91 9.59 -10.13
CA ALA A 171 17.23 9.28 -9.52
C ALA A 171 17.30 9.67 -8.03
N HIS A 172 16.78 10.85 -7.66
CA HIS A 172 16.77 11.31 -6.28
C HIS A 172 15.80 10.48 -5.40
N GLU A 173 14.64 10.10 -5.91
CA GLU A 173 13.72 9.22 -5.17
C GLU A 173 14.34 7.86 -4.91
N ARG A 174 14.98 7.25 -5.91
CA ARG A 174 15.70 5.97 -5.75
C ARG A 174 16.88 6.11 -4.79
N GLN A 175 17.60 7.22 -4.83
CA GLN A 175 18.71 7.48 -3.89
C GLN A 175 18.21 7.60 -2.47
N ALA A 176 17.16 8.39 -2.22
CA ALA A 176 16.55 8.52 -0.90
C ALA A 176 15.96 7.20 -0.41
N LYS A 177 15.31 6.41 -1.28
CA LYS A 177 14.78 5.07 -0.96
C LYS A 177 15.86 4.15 -0.43
N ARG A 178 17.02 4.05 -1.13
CA ARG A 178 18.15 3.23 -0.66
C ARG A 178 18.67 3.66 0.71
N ILE A 179 18.69 4.96 0.99
CA ILE A 179 19.09 5.47 2.30
C ILE A 179 18.08 5.06 3.37
N VAL A 180 16.78 5.20 3.10
CA VAL A 180 15.73 4.79 4.04
C VAL A 180 15.79 3.29 4.31
N GLU A 181 15.90 2.45 3.28
CA GLU A 181 15.98 0.99 3.41
C GLU A 181 17.19 0.55 4.24
N ARG A 182 18.34 1.21 4.06
CA ARG A 182 19.55 0.94 4.84
C ARG A 182 19.40 1.35 6.30
N GLU A 183 18.84 2.52 6.56
CA GLU A 183 18.78 3.10 7.91
C GLU A 183 17.56 2.65 8.73
N MET A 184 16.51 2.20 8.07
CA MET A 184 15.27 1.68 8.69
C MET A 184 14.93 0.30 8.11
N PRO A 185 15.74 -0.73 8.36
CA PRO A 185 15.48 -2.06 7.80
C PRO A 185 14.12 -2.58 8.25
N GLY A 186 13.36 -3.14 7.30
CA GLY A 186 12.00 -3.66 7.51
C GLY A 186 10.90 -2.62 7.48
N VAL A 187 11.20 -1.32 7.34
CA VAL A 187 10.16 -0.31 7.11
C VAL A 187 9.59 -0.44 5.70
N PHE A 188 8.28 -0.28 5.57
CA PHE A 188 7.67 -0.17 4.25
C PHE A 188 8.06 1.17 3.61
N VAL A 189 8.67 1.14 2.44
CA VAL A 189 9.08 2.35 1.72
C VAL A 189 8.63 2.32 0.27
N CYS A 190 8.04 3.40 -0.21
CA CYS A 190 7.68 3.56 -1.62
C CYS A 190 8.08 4.95 -2.13
N THR A 191 8.32 5.02 -3.43
CA THR A 191 8.55 6.28 -4.12
C THR A 191 7.31 6.69 -4.91
N SER A 192 7.14 7.97 -5.15
CA SER A 192 6.00 8.45 -5.93
C SER A 192 6.08 8.01 -7.40
N SER A 193 7.29 7.87 -7.94
CA SER A 193 7.54 7.38 -9.30
C SER A 193 7.25 5.89 -9.46
N ASP A 194 7.55 5.04 -8.47
CA ASP A 194 7.25 3.61 -8.51
C ASP A 194 5.73 3.33 -8.45
N VAL A 195 5.00 4.13 -7.65
CA VAL A 195 3.57 3.90 -7.41
C VAL A 195 2.69 4.51 -8.50
N ALA A 196 3.01 5.73 -8.94
CA ALA A 196 2.21 6.45 -9.93
C ALA A 196 3.10 7.40 -10.73
N ASN A 197 3.74 6.91 -11.79
CA ASN A 197 4.65 7.72 -12.62
C ASN A 197 3.88 8.66 -13.57
N VAL A 198 3.14 9.61 -13.00
CA VAL A 198 2.31 10.57 -13.73
C VAL A 198 2.74 12.01 -13.45
N MET A 199 2.54 12.87 -14.43
CA MET A 199 2.67 14.31 -14.24
C MET A 199 1.65 14.80 -13.21
N ARG A 200 1.93 15.90 -12.51
CA ARG A 200 1.17 16.51 -11.42
C ARG A 200 1.45 15.87 -10.08
N GLU A 201 2.15 16.62 -9.27
CA GLU A 201 2.68 16.19 -7.97
C GLU A 201 1.61 15.85 -6.94
N TYR A 202 0.46 16.55 -6.91
CA TYR A 202 -0.58 16.26 -5.93
C TYR A 202 -1.15 14.85 -6.12
N GLU A 203 -1.52 14.47 -7.34
CA GLU A 203 -2.05 13.14 -7.65
C GLU A 203 -0.99 12.06 -7.37
N ARG A 204 0.24 12.28 -7.83
CA ARG A 204 1.33 11.34 -7.62
C ARG A 204 1.63 11.14 -6.15
N PHE A 205 1.77 12.24 -5.38
CA PHE A 205 2.06 12.17 -3.95
C PHE A 205 0.90 11.63 -3.13
N SER A 206 -0.35 11.95 -3.47
CA SER A 206 -1.51 11.42 -2.75
C SER A 206 -1.69 9.92 -2.98
N THR A 207 -1.46 9.44 -4.21
CA THR A 207 -1.50 8.00 -4.52
C THR A 207 -0.38 7.25 -3.79
N ALA A 208 0.85 7.80 -3.81
CA ALA A 208 1.97 7.20 -3.10
C ALA A 208 1.78 7.25 -1.57
N ALA A 209 1.21 8.33 -1.02
CA ALA A 209 0.88 8.43 0.40
C ALA A 209 -0.19 7.42 0.81
N MET A 210 -1.20 7.18 -0.04
CA MET A 210 -2.20 6.14 0.19
C MET A 210 -1.53 4.76 0.19
N ASN A 211 -0.66 4.47 -0.77
CA ASN A 211 0.09 3.22 -0.82
C ASN A 211 0.94 3.02 0.45
N ALA A 212 1.62 4.06 0.93
CA ALA A 212 2.38 3.99 2.18
C ALA A 212 1.49 3.78 3.42
N PHE A 213 0.25 4.32 3.39
CA PHE A 213 -0.70 4.22 4.49
C PHE A 213 -1.28 2.81 4.63
N ILE A 214 -1.64 2.17 3.52
CA ILE A 214 -2.23 0.82 3.52
C ILE A 214 -1.18 -0.29 3.43
N GLY A 215 -0.01 0.00 2.86
CA GLY A 215 1.01 -0.95 2.44
C GLY A 215 1.47 -1.92 3.54
N PRO A 216 1.87 -1.48 4.73
CA PRO A 216 2.36 -2.37 5.78
C PRO A 216 1.37 -3.48 6.15
N ARG A 217 0.09 -3.14 6.36
CA ARG A 217 -0.94 -4.13 6.72
C ARG A 217 -1.32 -5.04 5.56
N THR A 218 -1.40 -4.47 4.36
CA THR A 218 -1.70 -5.26 3.15
C THR A 218 -0.56 -6.23 2.85
N SER A 219 0.70 -5.78 2.95
CA SER A 219 1.86 -6.64 2.74
C SER A 219 1.96 -7.73 3.81
N PHE A 220 1.69 -7.41 5.07
CA PHE A 220 1.65 -8.40 6.15
C PHE A 220 0.63 -9.50 5.84
N TYR A 221 -0.59 -9.11 5.48
CA TYR A 221 -1.64 -10.06 5.11
C TYR A 221 -1.24 -10.98 3.94
N LEU A 222 -0.74 -10.38 2.86
CA LEU A 222 -0.37 -11.14 1.65
C LEU A 222 0.81 -12.07 1.90
N ASN A 223 1.83 -11.61 2.64
CA ASN A 223 2.98 -12.44 2.98
C ASN A 223 2.58 -13.61 3.89
N ASN A 224 1.76 -13.36 4.92
CA ASN A 224 1.24 -14.43 5.78
C ASN A 224 0.42 -15.44 4.99
N LEU A 225 -0.44 -14.98 4.09
CA LEU A 225 -1.22 -15.86 3.23
C LEU A 225 -0.30 -16.71 2.36
N GLN A 226 0.68 -16.11 1.70
CA GLN A 226 1.64 -16.82 0.84
C GLN A 226 2.47 -17.82 1.63
N GLU A 227 2.99 -17.44 2.80
CA GLU A 227 3.82 -18.32 3.64
C GLU A 227 3.01 -19.53 4.13
N LYS A 228 1.80 -19.32 4.64
CA LYS A 228 0.93 -20.40 5.12
C LYS A 228 0.53 -21.35 4.00
N LEU A 229 0.23 -20.83 2.83
CA LEU A 229 -0.14 -21.65 1.68
C LEU A 229 1.05 -22.45 1.10
N ASN A 230 2.26 -21.90 1.16
CA ASN A 230 3.47 -22.63 0.77
C ASN A 230 3.86 -23.72 1.77
N ASN A 231 3.55 -23.55 3.06
CA ASN A 231 3.86 -24.51 4.12
C ASN A 231 2.89 -25.73 4.12
N GLU A 232 1.71 -25.59 3.57
CA GLU A 232 0.85 -26.73 3.25
C GLU A 232 1.35 -27.35 1.93
N GLU A 233 2.36 -28.19 1.98
CA GLU A 233 3.25 -28.78 0.98
C GLU A 233 2.74 -29.01 -0.48
N GLU A 234 1.55 -28.55 -0.85
CA GLU A 234 0.85 -28.98 -2.04
C GLU A 234 0.21 -27.88 -2.91
N ILE A 235 0.20 -26.60 -2.53
CA ILE A 235 -0.46 -25.56 -3.30
C ILE A 235 0.56 -24.64 -3.99
N LYS A 236 0.68 -24.75 -5.31
CA LYS A 236 1.47 -23.78 -6.10
C LYS A 236 0.66 -22.53 -6.35
N PHE A 237 1.03 -21.44 -5.69
CA PHE A 237 0.43 -20.12 -5.88
C PHE A 237 1.14 -19.32 -6.96
N PHE A 238 0.35 -18.75 -7.85
CA PHE A 238 0.76 -17.63 -8.68
C PHE A 238 -0.09 -16.42 -8.29
N PHE A 239 0.48 -15.45 -7.57
CA PHE A 239 -0.11 -14.14 -7.48
C PHE A 239 0.07 -13.42 -8.82
N ASN A 240 -1.00 -13.29 -9.59
CA ASN A 240 -1.07 -12.30 -10.64
C ASN A 240 -1.72 -11.05 -10.03
N PHE A 241 -0.91 -10.08 -9.64
CA PHE A 241 -1.41 -8.73 -9.47
C PHE A 241 -1.76 -8.21 -10.87
N LEU A 242 -3.04 -8.07 -11.15
CA LEU A 242 -3.46 -7.23 -12.26
C LEU A 242 -3.06 -5.79 -11.90
N PRO A 243 -2.40 -5.07 -12.81
CA PRO A 243 -1.92 -3.71 -12.58
C PRO A 243 -3.07 -2.72 -12.33
#